data_8eda4f862166abb616e3ef909c72c56e
#
_entry.id   8eda4f862166abb616e3ef909c72c56e
#
_cell.length_a   1.000
_cell.length_b   1.000
_cell.length_c   1.000
_cell.angle_alpha   90.00
_cell.angle_beta   90.00
_cell.angle_gamma   90.00
#
_symmetry.space_group_name_H-M   'P 1'
#
loop_
_entity.id
_entity.type
_entity.pdbx_description
1 polymer ?
#
loop_
_entity_poly.entity_id
_entity_poly.type
_entity_poly.pdbx_seq_one_letter_code
_entity_poly.pdbx_strand_id
1 'polypeptide(L)'
;PRVLEFNARFGDPETQVVMPLLETDLVDVLEACAKGRLAEQQLTWKPGNAACVILASAGYPEKPQKGMPITLPDELEADTNIFHAGTRCENDEWKTAGGRVLCVCAQAGNFRAALEKAYRLTERIHFEGMQYRKDIGAREILRAEESGTSTFSQPVSAYRQSGVDIDAGNRSVKLMSAAVKSTYNPRVLAGIGSFGGLYDAAVLKSMREPVLVASTDGVGTKVKLAASLGSLGSIGEDIVNHCIDDILVQGARPLFFLDYYASSRLTPEAVASVVGGIAKACRESGTVLLGGETAEMPGVYTPGEFDVAGTIVGVLERGHLLPREDIQTGDVLIGFRSSGPHTDRKSVV
;
A
#
# COMPACT_ATOMS: atom_id res chain seq x y z
N PRO A 1 -0.20 -14.38 2.66
CA PRO A 1 -1.11 -13.48 3.36
C PRO A 1 -2.55 -13.75 2.90
N ARG A 2 -3.52 -13.64 3.82
CA ARG A 2 -4.94 -13.71 3.49
C ARG A 2 -5.53 -12.34 3.79
N VAL A 3 -6.29 -11.79 2.85
CA VAL A 3 -7.07 -10.57 3.09
C VAL A 3 -8.16 -10.94 4.10
N LEU A 4 -8.21 -10.20 5.20
CA LEU A 4 -9.25 -10.36 6.23
C LEU A 4 -10.39 -9.38 6.00
N GLU A 5 -10.07 -8.14 5.63
CA GLU A 5 -11.05 -7.05 5.49
C GLU A 5 -10.48 -5.93 4.60
N PHE A 6 -11.37 -5.22 3.90
CA PHE A 6 -11.08 -3.93 3.27
C PHE A 6 -11.86 -2.83 3.97
N ASN A 7 -11.16 -1.78 4.43
CA ASN A 7 -11.79 -0.59 5.00
C ASN A 7 -11.63 0.58 4.02
N ALA A 8 -12.70 0.90 3.29
CA ALA A 8 -12.77 2.05 2.40
C ALA A 8 -13.42 3.28 3.07
N ARG A 9 -13.38 3.36 4.39
CA ARG A 9 -13.91 4.42 5.26
C ARG A 9 -13.04 4.52 6.50
N PHE A 10 -13.27 5.51 7.36
CA PHE A 10 -12.66 5.57 8.68
C PHE A 10 -12.93 4.27 9.47
N GLY A 11 -11.87 3.70 10.04
CA GLY A 11 -11.96 2.47 10.82
C GLY A 11 -12.75 2.65 12.12
N ASP A 12 -13.35 1.58 12.61
CA ASP A 12 -14.00 1.52 13.91
C ASP A 12 -13.47 0.28 14.65
N PRO A 13 -12.68 0.46 15.72
CA PRO A 13 -12.58 1.66 16.60
C PRO A 13 -11.36 2.59 16.33
N GLU A 14 -10.64 2.47 15.24
CA GLU A 14 -9.41 3.22 14.98
C GLU A 14 -9.64 4.74 14.99
N THR A 15 -10.75 5.18 14.43
CA THR A 15 -11.12 6.61 14.35
C THR A 15 -11.23 7.23 15.74
N GLN A 16 -11.83 6.53 16.69
CA GLN A 16 -12.03 6.99 18.05
C GLN A 16 -10.72 7.19 18.83
N VAL A 17 -9.63 6.55 18.38
CA VAL A 17 -8.29 6.71 18.95
C VAL A 17 -7.51 7.82 18.25
N VAL A 18 -7.64 7.91 16.93
CA VAL A 18 -6.85 8.85 16.10
C VAL A 18 -7.39 10.28 16.22
N MET A 19 -8.71 10.46 16.12
CA MET A 19 -9.32 11.79 16.10
C MET A 19 -9.05 12.65 17.35
N PRO A 20 -9.08 12.13 18.58
CA PRO A 20 -8.76 12.92 19.77
C PRO A 20 -7.33 13.46 19.80
N LEU A 21 -6.39 12.80 19.11
CA LEU A 21 -5.00 13.23 19.00
C LEU A 21 -4.78 14.21 17.84
N LEU A 22 -5.69 14.30 16.87
CA LEU A 22 -5.58 15.26 15.79
C LEU A 22 -5.87 16.68 16.31
N GLU A 23 -4.95 17.62 16.13
CA GLU A 23 -5.10 19.02 16.51
C GLU A 23 -5.59 19.86 15.32
N THR A 24 -5.16 19.49 14.09
CA THR A 24 -5.64 20.13 12.87
C THR A 24 -7.14 19.88 12.70
N ASP A 25 -7.90 20.90 12.29
CA ASP A 25 -9.32 20.74 12.03
C ASP A 25 -9.56 19.70 10.92
N LEU A 26 -10.35 18.67 11.24
CA LEU A 26 -10.64 17.58 10.30
C LEU A 26 -11.39 18.09 9.06
N VAL A 27 -12.21 19.13 9.18
CA VAL A 27 -12.95 19.70 8.03
C VAL A 27 -11.97 20.29 7.02
N ASP A 28 -10.94 20.99 7.47
CA ASP A 28 -9.91 21.56 6.60
C ASP A 28 -9.13 20.45 5.87
N VAL A 29 -8.83 19.35 6.57
CA VAL A 29 -8.17 18.19 5.99
C VAL A 29 -9.05 17.52 4.91
N LEU A 30 -10.33 17.30 5.21
CA LEU A 30 -11.29 16.70 4.28
C LEU A 30 -11.54 17.60 3.07
N GLU A 31 -11.61 18.91 3.27
CA GLU A 31 -11.74 19.88 2.18
C GLU A 31 -10.49 19.88 1.27
N ALA A 32 -9.32 19.81 1.86
CA ALA A 32 -8.07 19.70 1.10
C ALA A 32 -8.00 18.39 0.30
N CYS A 33 -8.45 17.26 0.89
CA CYS A 33 -8.59 16.00 0.17
C CYS A 33 -9.54 16.13 -1.03
N ALA A 34 -10.73 16.69 -0.82
CA ALA A 34 -11.74 16.84 -1.88
C ALA A 34 -11.26 17.75 -3.03
N LYS A 35 -10.39 18.71 -2.72
CA LYS A 35 -9.80 19.66 -3.69
C LYS A 35 -8.47 19.15 -4.28
N GLY A 36 -7.99 17.96 -3.92
CA GLY A 36 -6.71 17.41 -4.37
C GLY A 36 -5.48 18.16 -3.85
N ARG A 37 -5.60 18.88 -2.73
CA ARG A 37 -4.55 19.74 -2.13
C ARG A 37 -4.03 19.24 -0.79
N LEU A 38 -4.23 17.95 -0.47
CA LEU A 38 -3.80 17.39 0.82
C LEU A 38 -2.28 17.55 1.06
N ALA A 39 -1.48 17.50 0.00
CA ALA A 39 -0.02 17.70 0.09
C ALA A 39 0.39 19.11 0.57
N GLU A 40 -0.51 20.10 0.53
CA GLU A 40 -0.29 21.46 1.01
C GLU A 40 -0.64 21.61 2.50
N GLN A 41 -1.32 20.62 3.10
CA GLN A 41 -1.73 20.65 4.50
C GLN A 41 -0.62 20.12 5.40
N GLN A 42 -0.36 20.85 6.47
CA GLN A 42 0.49 20.39 7.55
C GLN A 42 -0.40 19.87 8.69
N LEU A 43 -0.37 18.56 8.93
CA LEU A 43 -1.11 17.98 10.05
C LEU A 43 -0.35 18.19 11.34
N THR A 44 -1.03 18.72 12.36
CA THR A 44 -0.54 18.82 13.72
C THR A 44 -1.23 17.82 14.63
N TRP A 45 -0.48 17.24 15.54
CA TRP A 45 -0.95 16.22 16.47
C TRP A 45 -0.64 16.61 17.92
N LYS A 46 -1.58 16.39 18.80
CA LYS A 46 -1.36 16.53 20.24
C LYS A 46 -0.29 15.54 20.70
N PRO A 47 0.61 15.94 21.57
CA PRO A 47 1.59 15.03 22.15
C PRO A 47 0.91 14.00 23.07
N GLY A 48 1.49 12.79 23.14
CA GLY A 48 1.00 11.73 23.99
C GLY A 48 0.45 10.52 23.23
N ASN A 49 -0.33 9.73 23.92
CA ASN A 49 -0.87 8.47 23.43
C ASN A 49 -2.37 8.39 23.72
N ALA A 50 -3.10 7.65 22.91
CA ALA A 50 -4.50 7.32 23.15
C ALA A 50 -4.74 5.81 23.12
N ALA A 51 -5.68 5.36 23.92
CA ALA A 51 -6.13 3.98 23.92
C ALA A 51 -7.65 3.93 24.02
N CYS A 52 -8.27 2.90 23.43
CA CYS A 52 -9.70 2.69 23.54
C CYS A 52 -10.05 1.25 23.89
N VAL A 53 -11.17 1.10 24.57
CA VAL A 53 -11.79 -0.18 24.94
C VAL A 53 -13.21 -0.22 24.40
N ILE A 54 -13.54 -1.25 23.63
CA ILE A 54 -14.90 -1.48 23.13
C ILE A 54 -15.68 -2.28 24.15
N LEU A 55 -16.88 -1.77 24.50
CA LEU A 55 -17.85 -2.44 25.33
C LEU A 55 -18.91 -3.08 24.44
N ALA A 56 -19.07 -4.39 24.54
CA ALA A 56 -19.96 -5.17 23.69
C ALA A 56 -21.08 -5.83 24.50
N SER A 57 -22.24 -6.04 23.86
CA SER A 57 -23.37 -6.78 24.41
C SER A 57 -23.06 -8.26 24.56
N ALA A 58 -23.70 -8.92 25.50
CA ALA A 58 -23.73 -10.38 25.57
C ALA A 58 -24.12 -11.00 24.24
N GLY A 59 -23.47 -12.09 23.86
CA GLY A 59 -23.69 -12.79 22.58
C GLY A 59 -23.07 -12.17 21.35
N TYR A 60 -22.35 -11.05 21.45
CA TYR A 60 -21.58 -10.51 20.34
C TYR A 60 -20.37 -11.43 20.03
N PRO A 61 -20.02 -11.70 18.74
CA PRO A 61 -20.57 -11.08 17.52
C PRO A 61 -21.82 -11.77 16.95
N GLU A 62 -22.18 -12.94 17.38
CA GLU A 62 -23.19 -13.79 16.70
C GLU A 62 -24.63 -13.31 16.93
N LYS A 63 -25.05 -13.18 18.19
CA LYS A 63 -26.43 -12.81 18.55
C LYS A 63 -26.46 -11.79 19.71
N PRO A 64 -26.09 -10.52 19.46
CA PRO A 64 -25.99 -9.53 20.52
C PRO A 64 -27.39 -9.23 21.18
N GLN A 65 -27.39 -9.19 22.50
CA GLN A 65 -28.57 -8.80 23.27
C GLN A 65 -28.78 -7.29 23.20
N LYS A 66 -30.04 -6.87 23.07
CA LYS A 66 -30.41 -5.45 22.93
C LYS A 66 -31.43 -5.06 24.01
N GLY A 67 -31.57 -3.75 24.25
CA GLY A 67 -32.54 -3.18 25.17
C GLY A 67 -32.10 -3.13 26.62
N MET A 68 -30.85 -3.49 26.94
CA MET A 68 -30.32 -3.40 28.31
C MET A 68 -30.02 -1.94 28.65
N PRO A 69 -30.54 -1.44 29.83
CA PRO A 69 -30.22 -0.09 30.31
C PRO A 69 -28.69 0.08 30.50
N ILE A 70 -28.18 1.25 30.12
CA ILE A 70 -26.75 1.59 30.23
C ILE A 70 -26.61 2.64 31.32
N THR A 71 -25.84 2.34 32.36
CA THR A 71 -25.42 3.31 33.36
C THR A 71 -24.10 3.96 32.91
N LEU A 72 -24.10 5.28 32.79
CA LEU A 72 -22.91 6.08 32.46
C LEU A 72 -22.49 6.91 33.69
N PRO A 73 -21.23 7.27 33.83
CA PRO A 73 -20.76 8.19 34.87
C PRO A 73 -21.29 9.61 34.62
N ASP A 74 -21.66 10.33 35.67
CA ASP A 74 -22.17 11.71 35.58
C ASP A 74 -21.10 12.68 35.08
N GLU A 75 -19.83 12.43 35.41
CA GLU A 75 -18.69 13.26 35.01
C GLU A 75 -17.58 12.40 34.44
N LEU A 76 -16.98 12.90 33.36
CA LEU A 76 -15.81 12.29 32.74
C LEU A 76 -14.51 12.94 33.23
N GLU A 77 -13.48 12.13 33.44
CA GLU A 77 -12.13 12.61 33.67
C GLU A 77 -11.61 13.37 32.42
N ALA A 78 -10.82 14.42 32.63
CA ALA A 78 -10.21 15.15 31.51
C ALA A 78 -9.49 14.19 30.55
N ASP A 79 -9.49 14.50 29.25
CA ASP A 79 -8.89 13.67 28.19
C ASP A 79 -9.48 12.25 28.09
N THR A 80 -10.75 12.08 28.49
CA THR A 80 -11.51 10.85 28.25
C THR A 80 -12.77 11.13 27.45
N ASN A 81 -13.19 10.15 26.66
CA ASN A 81 -14.40 10.24 25.84
C ASN A 81 -15.14 8.90 25.85
N ILE A 82 -16.45 8.96 25.79
CA ILE A 82 -17.33 7.81 25.54
C ILE A 82 -18.04 8.05 24.20
N PHE A 83 -17.74 7.21 23.22
CA PHE A 83 -18.40 7.26 21.92
C PHE A 83 -19.51 6.24 21.88
N HIS A 84 -20.71 6.68 21.53
CA HIS A 84 -21.87 5.82 21.32
C HIS A 84 -21.80 5.13 19.96
N ALA A 85 -22.04 3.81 19.95
CA ALA A 85 -22.12 3.00 18.74
C ALA A 85 -23.49 2.32 18.67
N GLY A 86 -23.62 1.08 19.13
CA GLY A 86 -24.88 0.37 19.17
C GLY A 86 -25.73 0.74 20.38
N THR A 87 -26.09 2.01 20.51
CA THR A 87 -26.95 2.52 21.59
C THR A 87 -28.21 3.20 21.05
N ARG A 88 -29.23 3.33 21.86
CA ARG A 88 -30.43 4.11 21.62
C ARG A 88 -30.87 4.78 22.90
N CYS A 89 -31.28 6.05 22.82
CA CYS A 89 -31.87 6.78 23.91
C CYS A 89 -33.42 6.67 23.83
N GLU A 90 -34.05 6.24 24.91
CA GLU A 90 -35.51 6.14 25.03
C GLU A 90 -35.91 6.68 26.41
N ASN A 91 -36.78 7.72 26.44
CA ASN A 91 -37.20 8.39 27.67
C ASN A 91 -36.03 8.83 28.58
N ASP A 92 -35.04 9.45 28.00
CA ASP A 92 -33.80 9.88 28.67
C ASP A 92 -32.93 8.74 29.24
N GLU A 93 -33.25 7.48 28.93
CA GLU A 93 -32.43 6.33 29.26
C GLU A 93 -31.70 5.78 28.06
N TRP A 94 -30.38 5.59 28.20
CA TRP A 94 -29.56 4.90 27.19
C TRP A 94 -29.74 3.39 27.30
N LYS A 95 -29.94 2.72 26.17
CA LYS A 95 -30.07 1.25 26.07
C LYS A 95 -29.19 0.69 24.98
N THR A 96 -28.76 -0.58 25.15
CA THR A 96 -28.04 -1.32 24.13
C THR A 96 -28.93 -1.55 22.89
N ALA A 97 -28.40 -1.31 21.70
CA ALA A 97 -29.12 -1.47 20.43
C ALA A 97 -28.31 -2.25 19.37
N GLY A 98 -27.07 -2.60 19.67
CA GLY A 98 -26.16 -3.30 18.76
C GLY A 98 -25.17 -4.20 19.49
N GLY A 99 -24.25 -4.79 18.74
CA GLY A 99 -23.20 -5.68 19.27
C GLY A 99 -22.10 -4.90 19.96
N ARG A 100 -21.42 -4.00 19.25
CA ARG A 100 -20.51 -3.00 19.85
C ARG A 100 -21.37 -1.84 20.35
N VAL A 101 -21.37 -1.59 21.64
CA VAL A 101 -22.29 -0.66 22.31
C VAL A 101 -21.65 0.69 22.51
N LEU A 102 -20.48 0.71 23.16
CA LEU A 102 -19.72 1.93 23.47
C LEU A 102 -18.24 1.74 23.15
N CYS A 103 -17.57 2.83 22.85
CA CYS A 103 -16.11 2.90 22.80
C CYS A 103 -15.64 3.89 23.86
N VAL A 104 -14.89 3.42 24.83
CA VAL A 104 -14.25 4.23 25.87
C VAL A 104 -12.85 4.57 25.39
N CYS A 105 -12.55 5.86 25.24
CA CYS A 105 -11.25 6.35 24.79
C CYS A 105 -10.63 7.26 25.85
N ALA A 106 -9.32 7.13 26.07
CA ALA A 106 -8.55 7.98 26.96
C ALA A 106 -7.20 8.37 26.34
N GLN A 107 -6.75 9.58 26.69
CA GLN A 107 -5.46 10.12 26.29
C GLN A 107 -4.58 10.36 27.53
N ALA A 108 -3.26 10.16 27.39
CA ALA A 108 -2.27 10.48 28.41
C ALA A 108 -0.89 10.69 27.79
N GLY A 109 0.06 11.19 28.58
CA GLY A 109 1.43 11.42 28.14
C GLY A 109 2.18 10.15 27.70
N ASN A 110 1.74 8.95 28.13
CA ASN A 110 2.29 7.68 27.70
C ASN A 110 1.20 6.62 27.54
N PHE A 111 1.51 5.56 26.79
CA PHE A 111 0.55 4.52 26.41
C PHE A 111 -0.05 3.77 27.61
N ARG A 112 0.78 3.41 28.61
CA ARG A 112 0.32 2.70 29.83
C ARG A 112 -0.71 3.54 30.58
N ALA A 113 -0.41 4.82 30.81
CA ALA A 113 -1.31 5.73 31.48
C ALA A 113 -2.63 5.95 30.70
N ALA A 114 -2.57 6.05 29.38
CA ALA A 114 -3.76 6.17 28.55
C ALA A 114 -4.64 4.91 28.67
N LEU A 115 -4.03 3.74 28.65
CA LEU A 115 -4.72 2.46 28.78
C LEU A 115 -5.35 2.27 30.16
N GLU A 116 -4.60 2.54 31.22
CA GLU A 116 -5.10 2.48 32.62
C GLU A 116 -6.29 3.43 32.81
N LYS A 117 -6.22 4.63 32.24
CA LYS A 117 -7.27 5.62 32.27
C LYS A 117 -8.52 5.14 31.53
N ALA A 118 -8.37 4.51 30.37
CA ALA A 118 -9.47 3.92 29.62
C ALA A 118 -10.16 2.79 30.40
N TYR A 119 -9.40 1.91 31.05
CA TYR A 119 -9.98 0.85 31.88
C TYR A 119 -10.68 1.38 33.13
N ARG A 120 -10.09 2.37 33.85
CA ARG A 120 -10.78 3.00 34.99
C ARG A 120 -12.14 3.59 34.59
N LEU A 121 -12.22 4.23 33.42
CA LEU A 121 -13.50 4.75 32.94
C LEU A 121 -14.44 3.60 32.54
N THR A 122 -13.92 2.53 31.93
CA THR A 122 -14.70 1.33 31.60
C THR A 122 -15.38 0.71 32.82
N GLU A 123 -14.70 0.66 33.98
CA GLU A 123 -15.24 0.10 35.22
C GLU A 123 -16.38 0.94 35.83
N ARG A 124 -16.52 2.20 35.42
CA ARG A 124 -17.61 3.10 35.84
C ARG A 124 -18.86 3.00 34.93
N ILE A 125 -18.81 2.19 33.89
CA ILE A 125 -19.91 1.97 32.94
C ILE A 125 -20.48 0.58 33.19
N HIS A 126 -21.80 0.47 33.17
CA HIS A 126 -22.45 -0.82 33.38
C HIS A 126 -23.69 -1.00 32.49
N PHE A 127 -23.84 -2.19 31.95
CA PHE A 127 -25.08 -2.75 31.41
C PHE A 127 -25.06 -4.27 31.53
N GLU A 128 -26.22 -4.89 31.61
CA GLU A 128 -26.33 -6.34 31.81
C GLU A 128 -25.67 -7.10 30.65
N GLY A 129 -24.83 -8.08 31.00
CA GLY A 129 -24.07 -8.88 30.03
C GLY A 129 -22.95 -8.13 29.29
N MET A 130 -22.49 -6.99 29.84
CA MET A 130 -21.39 -6.24 29.30
C MET A 130 -20.10 -7.10 29.24
N GLN A 131 -19.43 -7.07 28.08
CA GLN A 131 -18.16 -7.73 27.88
C GLN A 131 -17.18 -6.83 27.15
N TYR A 132 -15.91 -6.92 27.51
CA TYR A 132 -14.81 -6.20 26.88
C TYR A 132 -13.49 -6.95 27.04
N ARG A 133 -12.54 -6.66 26.20
CA ARG A 133 -11.20 -7.26 26.24
C ARG A 133 -10.39 -6.62 27.36
N LYS A 134 -9.74 -7.45 28.19
CA LYS A 134 -8.85 -7.01 29.28
C LYS A 134 -7.37 -7.00 28.91
N ASP A 135 -7.05 -7.39 27.68
CA ASP A 135 -5.71 -7.57 27.15
C ASP A 135 -5.34 -6.53 26.06
N ILE A 136 -6.08 -5.44 25.97
CA ILE A 136 -5.80 -4.36 25.03
C ILE A 136 -4.41 -3.79 25.34
N GLY A 137 -3.54 -3.73 24.31
CA GLY A 137 -2.18 -3.20 24.44
C GLY A 137 -1.19 -4.07 25.19
N ALA A 138 -1.57 -5.25 25.70
CA ALA A 138 -0.70 -6.12 26.49
C ALA A 138 0.63 -6.46 25.78
N ARG A 139 0.58 -6.72 24.48
CA ARG A 139 1.79 -7.01 23.67
C ARG A 139 2.75 -5.84 23.64
N GLU A 140 2.24 -4.62 23.52
CA GLU A 140 3.07 -3.41 23.47
C GLU A 140 3.70 -3.10 24.83
N ILE A 141 2.97 -3.37 25.91
CA ILE A 141 3.50 -3.21 27.28
C ILE A 141 4.63 -4.21 27.53
N LEU A 142 4.42 -5.50 27.25
CA LEU A 142 5.45 -6.55 27.40
C LEU A 142 6.71 -6.22 26.60
N ARG A 143 6.55 -5.74 25.41
CA ARG A 143 7.65 -5.37 24.53
C ARG A 143 8.44 -4.17 25.03
N ALA A 144 7.77 -3.17 25.61
CA ALA A 144 8.43 -2.03 26.24
C ALA A 144 9.24 -2.45 27.46
N GLU A 145 8.76 -3.44 28.21
CA GLU A 145 9.45 -4.02 29.38
C GLU A 145 10.69 -4.84 28.95
N GLU A 146 10.59 -5.64 27.90
CA GLU A 146 11.71 -6.43 27.36
C GLU A 146 12.83 -5.56 26.77
N SER A 147 12.48 -4.42 26.19
CA SER A 147 13.45 -3.51 25.56
C SER A 147 14.16 -2.57 26.53
N GLY A 148 13.77 -2.53 27.81
CA GLY A 148 14.36 -1.65 28.82
C GLY A 148 14.19 -0.14 28.56
N THR A 149 13.35 0.23 27.62
CA THR A 149 13.11 1.62 27.20
C THR A 149 11.94 2.23 27.95
N SER A 150 12.26 2.91 29.04
CA SER A 150 11.31 3.71 29.86
C SER A 150 10.90 5.05 29.22
N THR A 151 11.28 5.32 27.98
CA THR A 151 10.96 6.57 27.29
C THR A 151 10.50 6.25 25.88
N PHE A 152 9.21 6.41 25.64
CA PHE A 152 8.64 6.45 24.28
C PHE A 152 9.12 7.72 23.57
N SER A 153 10.32 7.67 23.01
CA SER A 153 10.75 8.57 21.96
C SER A 153 10.22 7.98 20.65
N GLN A 154 9.26 8.62 20.02
CA GLN A 154 8.55 8.32 18.78
C GLN A 154 8.17 6.84 18.57
N PRO A 155 6.90 6.49 18.41
CA PRO A 155 6.49 5.12 18.20
C PRO A 155 7.13 4.61 16.91
N VAL A 156 7.99 3.61 17.01
CA VAL A 156 8.34 2.77 15.85
C VAL A 156 7.02 2.17 15.37
N SER A 157 6.56 2.58 14.19
CA SER A 157 5.25 2.18 13.68
C SER A 157 5.11 0.65 13.70
N ALA A 158 3.90 0.13 13.91
CA ALA A 158 3.62 -1.30 13.89
C ALA A 158 4.10 -1.94 12.56
N TYR A 159 4.12 -1.16 11.48
CA TYR A 159 4.69 -1.54 10.18
C TYR A 159 6.21 -1.76 10.25
N ARG A 160 6.95 -0.84 10.89
CA ARG A 160 8.40 -0.98 11.05
C ARG A 160 8.79 -2.20 11.88
N GLN A 161 7.91 -2.60 12.78
CA GLN A 161 8.08 -3.77 13.64
C GLN A 161 7.73 -5.08 12.94
N SER A 162 6.80 -5.07 11.99
CA SER A 162 6.54 -6.19 11.09
C SER A 162 7.59 -6.30 9.98
N GLY A 163 8.61 -5.41 9.99
CA GLY A 163 9.68 -5.37 9.01
C GLY A 163 9.39 -4.48 7.81
N VAL A 164 8.28 -3.71 7.82
CA VAL A 164 7.90 -2.78 6.74
C VAL A 164 8.22 -1.35 7.14
N ASP A 165 9.10 -0.68 6.39
CA ASP A 165 9.49 0.71 6.61
C ASP A 165 8.77 1.66 5.65
N ILE A 166 7.65 2.25 6.11
CA ILE A 166 6.86 3.21 5.33
C ILE A 166 7.69 4.42 4.91
N ASP A 167 8.61 4.89 5.76
CA ASP A 167 9.47 6.04 5.44
C ASP A 167 10.44 5.70 4.31
N ALA A 168 10.98 4.47 4.32
CA ALA A 168 11.79 3.96 3.22
C ALA A 168 10.96 3.87 1.92
N GLY A 169 9.71 3.42 2.00
CA GLY A 169 8.78 3.41 0.86
C GLY A 169 8.55 4.81 0.29
N ASN A 170 8.17 5.76 1.13
CA ASN A 170 7.95 7.16 0.75
C ASN A 170 9.22 7.81 0.15
N ARG A 171 10.39 7.52 0.74
CA ARG A 171 11.68 8.00 0.22
C ARG A 171 11.99 7.39 -1.13
N SER A 172 11.72 6.10 -1.35
CA SER A 172 11.87 5.43 -2.64
C SER A 172 11.04 6.14 -3.72
N VAL A 173 9.74 6.37 -3.46
CA VAL A 173 8.84 7.09 -4.37
C VAL A 173 9.39 8.49 -4.70
N LYS A 174 9.88 9.22 -3.71
CA LYS A 174 10.45 10.55 -3.91
C LYS A 174 11.70 10.51 -4.81
N LEU A 175 12.59 9.55 -4.60
CA LEU A 175 13.83 9.41 -5.38
C LEU A 175 13.56 9.01 -6.83
N MET A 176 12.60 8.11 -7.09
CA MET A 176 12.32 7.63 -8.45
C MET A 176 11.35 8.53 -9.24
N SER A 177 10.61 9.43 -8.57
CA SER A 177 9.54 10.22 -9.19
C SER A 177 9.97 11.00 -10.44
N ALA A 178 11.15 11.63 -10.41
CA ALA A 178 11.68 12.37 -11.56
C ALA A 178 11.98 11.46 -12.75
N ALA A 179 12.58 10.30 -12.50
CA ALA A 179 12.88 9.30 -13.52
C ALA A 179 11.60 8.75 -14.17
N VAL A 180 10.60 8.37 -13.35
CA VAL A 180 9.30 7.90 -13.83
C VAL A 180 8.61 8.96 -14.70
N LYS A 181 8.49 10.19 -14.20
CA LYS A 181 7.84 11.30 -14.93
C LYS A 181 8.56 11.66 -16.23
N SER A 182 9.87 11.40 -16.34
CA SER A 182 10.62 11.64 -17.57
C SER A 182 10.22 10.71 -18.73
N THR A 183 9.46 9.65 -18.47
CA THR A 183 8.92 8.74 -19.50
C THR A 183 7.54 9.20 -20.00
N TYR A 184 6.92 10.18 -19.33
CA TYR A 184 5.55 10.58 -19.61
C TYR A 184 5.42 11.33 -20.94
N ASN A 185 4.37 11.00 -21.64
CA ASN A 185 3.92 11.72 -22.82
C ASN A 185 2.50 12.30 -22.56
N PRO A 186 1.93 13.12 -23.47
CA PRO A 186 0.62 13.74 -23.27
C PRO A 186 -0.56 12.78 -23.07
N ARG A 187 -0.35 11.47 -23.22
CA ARG A 187 -1.38 10.44 -23.00
C ARG A 187 -1.47 9.96 -21.57
N VAL A 188 -0.53 10.32 -20.71
CA VAL A 188 -0.60 10.00 -19.29
C VAL A 188 -1.54 10.98 -18.63
N LEU A 189 -2.70 10.50 -18.19
CA LEU A 189 -3.71 11.30 -17.50
C LEU A 189 -3.52 11.25 -15.98
N ALA A 190 -3.03 10.11 -15.47
CA ALA A 190 -2.60 9.93 -14.08
C ALA A 190 -1.52 8.85 -14.03
N GLY A 191 -0.51 9.03 -13.18
CA GLY A 191 0.64 8.11 -13.07
C GLY A 191 1.08 7.96 -11.62
N ILE A 192 2.39 8.03 -11.37
CA ILE A 192 2.98 7.82 -10.03
C ILE A 192 2.29 8.68 -8.97
N GLY A 193 1.90 8.04 -7.86
CA GLY A 193 1.14 8.66 -6.76
C GLY A 193 -0.37 8.47 -6.85
N SER A 194 -0.89 7.93 -7.95
CA SER A 194 -2.30 7.55 -8.11
C SER A 194 -2.48 6.06 -7.81
N PHE A 195 -3.70 5.65 -7.40
CA PHE A 195 -4.02 4.22 -7.17
C PHE A 195 -3.91 3.36 -8.44
N GLY A 196 -4.07 3.97 -9.61
CA GLY A 196 -3.88 3.33 -10.90
C GLY A 196 -3.41 4.33 -11.93
N GLY A 197 -2.54 3.90 -12.83
CA GLY A 197 -2.11 4.68 -13.97
C GLY A 197 -3.25 4.83 -14.98
N LEU A 198 -3.49 6.04 -15.48
CA LEU A 198 -4.47 6.33 -16.52
C LEU A 198 -3.75 6.72 -17.81
N TYR A 199 -3.99 5.96 -18.85
CA TYR A 199 -3.42 6.19 -20.18
C TYR A 199 -4.53 6.47 -21.20
N ASP A 200 -4.43 7.58 -21.92
CA ASP A 200 -5.42 7.95 -22.94
C ASP A 200 -5.37 6.97 -24.13
N ALA A 201 -6.44 6.21 -24.28
CA ALA A 201 -6.61 5.24 -25.34
C ALA A 201 -7.04 5.85 -26.68
N ALA A 202 -7.08 7.18 -26.81
CA ALA A 202 -7.45 7.87 -28.06
C ALA A 202 -6.56 7.46 -29.25
N VAL A 203 -5.35 6.97 -28.98
CA VAL A 203 -4.46 6.39 -30.01
C VAL A 203 -5.11 5.25 -30.79
N LEU A 204 -6.04 4.53 -30.20
CA LEU A 204 -6.73 3.40 -30.84
C LEU A 204 -7.77 3.87 -31.87
N LYS A 205 -8.26 5.10 -31.75
CA LYS A 205 -9.27 5.65 -32.67
C LYS A 205 -8.78 5.84 -34.12
N SER A 206 -7.45 5.95 -34.30
CA SER A 206 -6.82 6.07 -35.60
C SER A 206 -6.55 4.72 -36.27
N MET A 207 -6.82 3.62 -35.58
CA MET A 207 -6.62 2.26 -36.04
C MET A 207 -7.93 1.68 -36.53
N ARG A 208 -7.84 0.81 -37.52
CA ARG A 208 -9.03 0.16 -38.11
C ARG A 208 -9.48 -1.02 -37.26
N GLU A 209 -8.56 -1.87 -36.88
CA GLU A 209 -8.78 -3.08 -36.08
C GLU A 209 -7.68 -3.25 -35.05
N PRO A 210 -7.66 -2.40 -33.99
CA PRO A 210 -6.61 -2.45 -33.00
C PRO A 210 -6.65 -3.74 -32.15
N VAL A 211 -5.49 -4.36 -31.97
CA VAL A 211 -5.28 -5.51 -31.09
C VAL A 211 -4.32 -5.11 -29.99
N LEU A 212 -4.73 -5.28 -28.72
CA LEU A 212 -3.84 -5.11 -27.57
C LEU A 212 -3.04 -6.40 -27.36
N VAL A 213 -1.75 -6.23 -27.07
CA VAL A 213 -0.84 -7.32 -26.73
C VAL A 213 -0.26 -7.00 -25.35
N ALA A 214 -0.22 -7.97 -24.47
CA ALA A 214 0.39 -7.82 -23.15
C ALA A 214 1.28 -9.03 -22.84
N SER A 215 2.39 -8.77 -22.16
CA SER A 215 3.27 -9.79 -21.58
C SER A 215 3.68 -9.39 -20.17
N THR A 216 3.94 -10.39 -19.34
CA THR A 216 4.50 -10.21 -18.01
C THR A 216 5.63 -11.20 -17.81
N ASP A 217 6.80 -10.72 -17.41
CA ASP A 217 7.94 -11.58 -17.12
C ASP A 217 8.75 -11.03 -15.92
N GLY A 218 9.65 -11.85 -15.39
CA GLY A 218 10.61 -11.53 -14.35
C GLY A 218 12.04 -11.53 -14.88
N VAL A 219 12.92 -10.80 -14.21
CA VAL A 219 14.36 -10.78 -14.59
C VAL A 219 15.02 -12.15 -14.40
N GLY A 220 14.55 -12.93 -13.42
CA GLY A 220 15.10 -14.24 -13.11
C GLY A 220 16.43 -14.18 -12.33
N THR A 221 17.20 -15.26 -12.38
CA THR A 221 18.36 -15.49 -11.48
C THR A 221 19.50 -14.49 -11.64
N LYS A 222 19.55 -13.75 -12.73
CA LYS A 222 20.58 -12.71 -12.95
C LYS A 222 20.46 -11.52 -11.97
N VAL A 223 19.31 -11.37 -11.29
CA VAL A 223 19.13 -10.44 -10.17
C VAL A 223 20.20 -10.66 -9.09
N LYS A 224 20.52 -11.91 -8.75
CA LYS A 224 21.55 -12.24 -7.74
C LYS A 224 22.95 -11.77 -8.17
N LEU A 225 23.28 -11.97 -9.43
CA LEU A 225 24.56 -11.53 -9.98
C LEU A 225 24.66 -10.00 -9.97
N ALA A 226 23.62 -9.31 -10.43
CA ALA A 226 23.58 -7.85 -10.45
C ALA A 226 23.66 -7.25 -9.03
N ALA A 227 22.99 -7.86 -8.06
CA ALA A 227 23.08 -7.46 -6.66
C ALA A 227 24.52 -7.57 -6.12
N SER A 228 25.21 -8.69 -6.41
CA SER A 228 26.59 -8.91 -5.99
C SER A 228 27.59 -7.95 -6.62
N LEU A 229 27.31 -7.45 -7.83
CA LEU A 229 28.14 -6.52 -8.58
C LEU A 229 27.76 -5.05 -8.38
N GLY A 230 26.64 -4.76 -7.65
CA GLY A 230 26.12 -3.40 -7.51
C GLY A 230 25.57 -2.79 -8.80
N SER A 231 25.26 -3.60 -9.83
CA SER A 231 24.80 -3.15 -11.15
C SER A 231 23.26 -3.19 -11.25
N LEU A 232 22.57 -2.51 -10.32
CA LEU A 232 21.13 -2.61 -10.18
C LEU A 232 20.35 -1.93 -11.32
N GLY A 233 20.88 -0.85 -11.89
CA GLY A 233 20.25 -0.14 -13.00
C GLY A 233 20.09 -1.01 -14.25
N SER A 234 21.05 -1.87 -14.56
CA SER A 234 20.98 -2.78 -15.70
C SER A 234 19.81 -3.77 -15.62
N ILE A 235 19.44 -4.18 -14.40
CA ILE A 235 18.27 -5.05 -14.17
C ILE A 235 16.98 -4.36 -14.60
N GLY A 236 16.86 -3.05 -14.32
CA GLY A 236 15.72 -2.26 -14.77
C GLY A 236 15.65 -2.14 -16.30
N GLU A 237 16.79 -1.97 -16.97
CA GLU A 237 16.86 -1.96 -18.45
C GLU A 237 16.48 -3.32 -19.02
N ASP A 238 16.98 -4.39 -18.42
CA ASP A 238 16.73 -5.76 -18.86
C ASP A 238 15.24 -6.14 -18.83
N ILE A 239 14.54 -5.86 -17.73
CA ILE A 239 13.12 -6.27 -17.62
C ILE A 239 12.25 -5.57 -18.64
N VAL A 240 12.51 -4.30 -18.94
CA VAL A 240 11.75 -3.56 -19.95
C VAL A 240 12.01 -4.12 -21.35
N ASN A 241 13.28 -4.31 -21.71
CA ASN A 241 13.66 -4.83 -23.02
C ASN A 241 13.15 -6.25 -23.21
N HIS A 242 13.24 -7.10 -22.20
CA HIS A 242 12.69 -8.45 -22.21
C HIS A 242 11.18 -8.46 -22.54
N CYS A 243 10.40 -7.68 -21.79
CA CYS A 243 8.95 -7.58 -22.05
C CYS A 243 8.62 -6.95 -23.41
N ILE A 244 9.45 -6.02 -23.90
CA ILE A 244 9.31 -5.44 -25.24
C ILE A 244 9.51 -6.52 -26.30
N ASP A 245 10.56 -7.33 -26.16
CA ASP A 245 10.84 -8.43 -27.10
C ASP A 245 9.66 -9.41 -27.19
N ASP A 246 9.03 -9.71 -26.08
CA ASP A 246 7.84 -10.59 -26.04
C ASP A 246 6.67 -10.09 -26.89
N ILE A 247 6.41 -8.79 -26.88
CA ILE A 247 5.32 -8.22 -27.70
C ILE A 247 5.77 -7.88 -29.13
N LEU A 248 7.07 -7.64 -29.31
CA LEU A 248 7.67 -7.33 -30.63
C LEU A 248 7.53 -8.51 -31.58
N VAL A 249 7.71 -9.75 -31.09
CA VAL A 249 7.51 -10.97 -31.89
C VAL A 249 6.09 -11.14 -32.41
N GLN A 250 5.11 -10.44 -31.82
CA GLN A 250 3.74 -10.37 -32.31
C GLN A 250 3.52 -9.20 -33.31
N GLY A 251 4.54 -8.34 -33.51
CA GLY A 251 4.45 -7.13 -34.33
C GLY A 251 3.87 -5.92 -33.59
N ALA A 252 3.75 -5.99 -32.26
CA ALA A 252 3.16 -4.91 -31.47
C ALA A 252 4.19 -3.83 -31.12
N ARG A 253 3.77 -2.57 -31.10
CA ARG A 253 4.52 -1.46 -30.53
C ARG A 253 4.10 -1.24 -29.09
N PRO A 254 5.01 -0.93 -28.16
CA PRO A 254 4.68 -0.71 -26.77
C PRO A 254 3.87 0.59 -26.58
N LEU A 255 3.02 0.61 -25.57
CA LEU A 255 2.27 1.77 -25.10
C LEU A 255 2.75 2.19 -23.71
N PHE A 256 2.65 1.28 -22.74
CA PHE A 256 3.07 1.53 -21.36
C PHE A 256 3.55 0.26 -20.67
N PHE A 257 4.30 0.48 -19.61
CA PHE A 257 4.92 -0.53 -18.76
C PHE A 257 4.49 -0.34 -17.31
N LEU A 258 4.36 -1.43 -16.56
CA LEU A 258 4.13 -1.48 -15.12
C LEU A 258 5.22 -2.36 -14.51
N ASP A 259 5.86 -1.89 -13.44
CA ASP A 259 6.89 -2.65 -12.73
C ASP A 259 6.39 -3.21 -11.40
N TYR A 260 7.02 -4.29 -10.97
CA TYR A 260 6.89 -4.84 -9.63
C TYR A 260 8.28 -5.07 -9.05
N TYR A 261 8.57 -4.39 -7.96
CA TYR A 261 9.80 -4.59 -7.17
C TYR A 261 9.43 -5.14 -5.80
N ALA A 262 10.02 -6.26 -5.41
CA ALA A 262 9.80 -6.87 -4.10
C ALA A 262 11.12 -7.23 -3.43
N SER A 263 11.24 -6.96 -2.13
CA SER A 263 12.45 -7.29 -1.36
C SER A 263 12.12 -7.64 0.08
N SER A 264 13.08 -8.25 0.78
CA SER A 264 12.97 -8.52 2.22
C SER A 264 12.90 -7.23 3.03
N ARG A 265 13.68 -6.21 2.61
CA ARG A 265 13.75 -4.88 3.19
C ARG A 265 14.01 -3.85 2.09
N LEU A 266 13.23 -2.78 2.07
CA LEU A 266 13.41 -1.72 1.08
C LEU A 266 14.68 -0.91 1.37
N THR A 267 15.52 -0.80 0.34
CA THR A 267 16.63 0.13 0.29
C THR A 267 16.30 1.18 -0.76
N PRO A 268 15.94 2.41 -0.37
CA PRO A 268 15.44 3.44 -1.29
C PRO A 268 16.34 3.70 -2.49
N GLU A 269 17.64 3.69 -2.28
CA GLU A 269 18.66 3.90 -3.32
C GLU A 269 18.71 2.74 -4.32
N ALA A 270 18.52 1.49 -3.86
CA ALA A 270 18.46 0.31 -4.72
C ALA A 270 17.21 0.33 -5.59
N VAL A 271 16.03 0.61 -4.98
CA VAL A 271 14.77 0.78 -5.72
C VAL A 271 14.92 1.88 -6.77
N ALA A 272 15.44 3.05 -6.39
CA ALA A 272 15.63 4.17 -7.31
C ALA A 272 16.58 3.83 -8.46
N SER A 273 17.62 3.02 -8.21
CA SER A 273 18.56 2.56 -9.25
C SER A 273 17.86 1.65 -10.25
N VAL A 274 17.11 0.63 -9.78
CA VAL A 274 16.37 -0.29 -10.65
C VAL A 274 15.32 0.47 -11.46
N VAL A 275 14.48 1.29 -10.80
CA VAL A 275 13.44 2.08 -11.49
C VAL A 275 14.03 3.13 -12.42
N GLY A 276 15.22 3.66 -12.11
CA GLY A 276 15.99 4.52 -13.00
C GLY A 276 16.36 3.83 -14.31
N GLY A 277 16.79 2.56 -14.24
CA GLY A 277 17.05 1.71 -15.40
C GLY A 277 15.78 1.41 -16.20
N ILE A 278 14.68 1.06 -15.53
CA ILE A 278 13.36 0.89 -16.14
C ILE A 278 12.97 2.15 -16.92
N ALA A 279 13.05 3.31 -16.27
CA ALA A 279 12.69 4.58 -16.90
C ALA A 279 13.60 4.93 -18.09
N LYS A 280 14.88 4.55 -18.05
CA LYS A 280 15.81 4.73 -19.18
C LYS A 280 15.36 3.92 -20.39
N ALA A 281 15.15 2.62 -20.22
CA ALA A 281 14.73 1.73 -21.31
C ALA A 281 13.33 2.11 -21.84
N CYS A 282 12.41 2.52 -20.96
CA CYS A 282 11.12 3.05 -21.37
C CYS A 282 11.24 4.29 -22.25
N ARG A 283 12.12 5.25 -21.93
CA ARG A 283 12.37 6.42 -22.80
C ARG A 283 12.94 6.03 -24.15
N GLU A 284 13.95 5.14 -24.17
CA GLU A 284 14.61 4.68 -25.39
C GLU A 284 13.65 3.98 -26.33
N SER A 285 12.68 3.25 -25.80
CA SER A 285 11.65 2.53 -26.58
C SER A 285 10.38 3.35 -26.86
N GLY A 286 10.29 4.57 -26.34
CA GLY A 286 9.06 5.39 -26.45
C GLY A 286 7.88 4.86 -25.62
N THR A 287 8.15 4.01 -24.62
CA THR A 287 7.20 3.43 -23.70
C THR A 287 7.02 4.34 -22.48
N VAL A 288 5.84 4.37 -21.88
CA VAL A 288 5.56 5.09 -20.64
C VAL A 288 5.69 4.13 -19.47
N LEU A 289 6.48 4.48 -18.45
CA LEU A 289 6.40 3.82 -17.15
C LEU A 289 5.19 4.39 -16.40
N LEU A 290 4.05 3.71 -16.53
CA LEU A 290 2.75 4.25 -16.12
C LEU A 290 2.50 4.13 -14.63
N GLY A 291 3.03 3.08 -14.00
CA GLY A 291 2.89 2.77 -12.59
C GLY A 291 3.57 1.46 -12.25
N GLY A 292 3.36 0.99 -11.04
CA GLY A 292 3.93 -0.25 -10.55
C GLY A 292 3.66 -0.45 -9.06
N GLU A 293 4.35 -1.41 -8.46
CA GLU A 293 4.25 -1.74 -7.04
C GLU A 293 5.63 -1.95 -6.44
N THR A 294 5.84 -1.41 -5.25
CA THR A 294 7.05 -1.64 -4.47
C THR A 294 6.69 -2.30 -3.15
N ALA A 295 7.04 -3.58 -3.00
CA ALA A 295 6.65 -4.40 -1.87
C ALA A 295 7.83 -4.70 -0.94
N GLU A 296 7.64 -4.47 0.36
CA GLU A 296 8.54 -4.95 1.40
C GLU A 296 7.93 -6.19 2.03
N MET A 297 8.62 -7.34 1.90
CA MET A 297 8.09 -8.65 2.29
C MET A 297 9.08 -9.42 3.15
N PRO A 298 9.26 -9.03 4.43
CA PRO A 298 10.14 -9.73 5.36
C PRO A 298 9.65 -11.18 5.58
N GLY A 299 10.59 -12.11 5.54
CA GLY A 299 10.30 -13.54 5.69
C GLY A 299 9.83 -14.25 4.42
N VAL A 300 9.56 -13.52 3.32
CA VAL A 300 9.35 -14.08 1.98
C VAL A 300 10.67 -14.11 1.21
N TYR A 301 11.41 -13.00 1.25
CA TYR A 301 12.76 -12.90 0.70
C TYR A 301 13.80 -12.97 1.81
N THR A 302 14.96 -13.56 1.51
CA THR A 302 16.13 -13.53 2.39
C THR A 302 16.66 -12.09 2.50
N PRO A 303 17.22 -11.67 3.65
CA PRO A 303 17.81 -10.35 3.78
C PRO A 303 18.81 -10.04 2.66
N GLY A 304 18.61 -8.90 1.97
CA GLY A 304 19.41 -8.46 0.83
C GLY A 304 18.98 -9.02 -0.53
N GLU A 305 18.06 -9.96 -0.58
CA GLU A 305 17.46 -10.43 -1.83
C GLU A 305 16.24 -9.58 -2.24
N PHE A 306 16.06 -9.46 -3.55
CA PHE A 306 14.93 -8.78 -4.17
C PHE A 306 14.55 -9.47 -5.48
N ASP A 307 13.36 -9.18 -5.97
CA ASP A 307 12.88 -9.63 -7.27
C ASP A 307 12.29 -8.45 -8.05
N VAL A 308 12.35 -8.57 -9.38
CA VAL A 308 11.83 -7.56 -10.30
C VAL A 308 11.06 -8.25 -11.41
N ALA A 309 9.83 -7.84 -11.59
CA ALA A 309 8.98 -8.25 -12.71
C ALA A 309 8.40 -7.04 -13.42
N GLY A 310 7.96 -7.23 -14.64
CA GLY A 310 7.37 -6.17 -15.44
C GLY A 310 6.18 -6.67 -16.23
N THR A 311 5.25 -5.77 -16.51
CA THR A 311 4.12 -6.01 -17.41
C THR A 311 4.11 -4.92 -18.46
N ILE A 312 4.15 -5.33 -19.73
CA ILE A 312 4.05 -4.44 -20.86
C ILE A 312 2.70 -4.57 -21.55
N VAL A 313 2.18 -3.44 -22.01
CA VAL A 313 1.00 -3.41 -22.89
C VAL A 313 1.37 -2.68 -24.16
N GLY A 314 1.13 -3.31 -25.27
CA GLY A 314 1.35 -2.79 -26.61
C GLY A 314 0.10 -2.88 -27.49
N VAL A 315 0.22 -2.40 -28.71
CA VAL A 315 -0.86 -2.42 -29.69
C VAL A 315 -0.32 -2.68 -31.10
N LEU A 316 -1.08 -3.40 -31.88
CA LEU A 316 -0.85 -3.57 -33.31
C LEU A 316 -2.16 -3.46 -34.08
N GLU A 317 -2.06 -3.25 -35.40
CA GLU A 317 -3.18 -3.41 -36.32
C GLU A 317 -3.36 -4.90 -36.64
N ARG A 318 -4.58 -5.44 -36.59
CA ARG A 318 -4.85 -6.87 -36.78
C ARG A 318 -4.19 -7.44 -38.08
N GLY A 319 -4.20 -6.68 -39.17
CA GLY A 319 -3.56 -7.08 -40.42
C GLY A 319 -2.03 -7.13 -40.38
N HIS A 320 -1.39 -6.67 -39.28
CA HIS A 320 0.06 -6.69 -39.08
C HIS A 320 0.52 -7.72 -38.04
N LEU A 321 -0.37 -8.63 -37.63
CA LEU A 321 -0.04 -9.68 -36.67
C LEU A 321 1.05 -10.60 -37.24
N LEU A 322 2.03 -10.91 -36.38
CA LEU A 322 3.11 -11.87 -36.66
C LEU A 322 2.89 -13.18 -35.87
N PRO A 323 3.43 -14.34 -36.35
CA PRO A 323 4.09 -14.51 -37.64
C PRO A 323 3.08 -14.41 -38.80
N ARG A 324 3.55 -13.94 -39.94
CA ARG A 324 2.73 -13.88 -41.15
C ARG A 324 2.55 -15.29 -41.70
N GLU A 325 1.37 -15.55 -42.27
CA GLU A 325 1.04 -16.85 -42.90
C GLU A 325 1.67 -16.99 -44.30
N ASP A 326 2.13 -15.91 -44.90
CA ASP A 326 2.66 -15.84 -46.25
C ASP A 326 4.19 -16.01 -46.37
N ILE A 327 4.85 -16.53 -45.33
CA ILE A 327 6.29 -16.87 -45.36
C ILE A 327 6.51 -17.99 -46.37
N GLN A 328 7.45 -17.78 -47.29
CA GLN A 328 7.69 -18.69 -48.41
C GLN A 328 9.19 -18.92 -48.70
N THR A 329 9.45 -19.92 -49.53
CA THR A 329 10.80 -20.20 -49.99
C THR A 329 11.37 -19.00 -50.76
N GLY A 330 12.50 -18.49 -50.33
CA GLY A 330 13.17 -17.32 -50.89
C GLY A 330 13.19 -16.13 -49.93
N ASP A 331 12.44 -16.18 -48.84
CA ASP A 331 12.54 -15.18 -47.77
C ASP A 331 13.91 -15.23 -47.08
N VAL A 332 14.39 -14.05 -46.68
CA VAL A 332 15.72 -13.89 -46.08
C VAL A 332 15.64 -13.95 -44.57
N LEU A 333 16.49 -14.78 -43.96
CA LEU A 333 16.67 -14.83 -42.52
C LEU A 333 17.75 -13.82 -42.13
N ILE A 334 17.42 -12.92 -41.17
CA ILE A 334 18.35 -11.94 -40.62
C ILE A 334 18.66 -12.35 -39.18
N GLY A 335 19.92 -12.60 -38.87
CA GLY A 335 20.40 -12.89 -37.52
C GLY A 335 20.97 -11.65 -36.85
N PHE A 336 20.60 -11.41 -35.60
CA PHE A 336 21.21 -10.40 -34.75
C PHE A 336 22.29 -11.03 -33.86
N ARG A 337 23.41 -10.35 -33.70
CA ARG A 337 24.47 -10.80 -32.79
C ARG A 337 24.04 -10.54 -31.37
N SER A 338 24.22 -11.54 -30.49
CA SER A 338 24.09 -11.34 -29.05
C SER A 338 25.31 -10.56 -28.51
N SER A 339 25.06 -9.65 -27.58
CA SER A 339 26.08 -8.86 -26.89
C SER A 339 26.46 -9.40 -25.52
N GLY A 340 25.81 -10.44 -25.04
CA GLY A 340 26.05 -11.04 -23.74
C GLY A 340 25.21 -12.29 -23.47
N PRO A 341 25.33 -12.90 -22.28
CA PRO A 341 24.50 -14.03 -21.88
C PRO A 341 23.04 -13.59 -21.68
N HIS A 342 22.13 -14.40 -22.17
CA HIS A 342 20.69 -14.24 -21.94
C HIS A 342 20.21 -15.27 -20.93
N THR A 343 19.19 -14.94 -20.15
CA THR A 343 18.59 -15.83 -19.14
C THR A 343 17.28 -16.46 -19.59
N ASP A 344 16.94 -16.32 -20.87
CA ASP A 344 15.78 -16.98 -21.45
C ASP A 344 15.97 -18.50 -21.40
N ARG A 345 15.07 -19.17 -20.72
CA ARG A 345 15.07 -20.64 -20.57
C ARG A 345 14.68 -21.38 -21.86
N LYS A 346 14.26 -20.70 -22.91
CA LYS A 346 13.97 -21.30 -24.23
C LYS A 346 15.21 -21.52 -25.08
N SER A 347 16.34 -21.01 -24.67
CA SER A 347 17.62 -21.19 -25.36
C SER A 347 18.34 -22.50 -24.97
N VAL A 348 17.68 -23.38 -24.26
CA VAL A 348 18.25 -24.70 -23.93
C VAL A 348 17.67 -25.74 -24.87
N VAL A 349 18.34 -25.95 -25.94
CA VAL A 349 18.35 -27.24 -26.67
C VAL A 349 19.75 -27.65 -26.89
#